data_a7b7dd7653a71e2c3dd52c2b383cfceb
#
_entry.id   a7b7dd7653a71e2c3dd52c2b383cfceb
#
_cell.length_a   1.000
_cell.length_b   1.000
_cell.length_c   1.000
_cell.angle_alpha   90.00
_cell.angle_beta   90.00
_cell.angle_gamma   90.00
#
_symmetry.space_group_name_H-M   'P 1'
#
loop_
_entity.id
_entity.type
_entity.pdbx_description
1 polymer ?
#
loop_
_entity_poly.entity_id
_entity_poly.type
_entity_poly.pdbx_seq_one_letter_code
_entity_poly.pdbx_strand_id
1 'polypeptide(L)'
;MQELWGVLPQCSNRYNTPAWGMPDGTPDFLNQVVMFAWDHSPAPESIMHALLEIEKELGRTRIEKNAGYVSRTMDLDLLAIEGVVWNTPELTLPHPRMHLRKFVLLPMAELARDIRATPDGPTVDELLSACPDVSSVQLWPAPGL
;
A
#
# COMPACT_ATOMS: atom_id res chain seq x y z
N MET A 1 9.60 4.15 9.17
CA MET A 1 9.57 2.79 8.59
C MET A 1 10.89 2.35 7.94
N GLN A 2 11.99 3.08 8.17
CA GLN A 2 13.24 2.84 7.43
C GLN A 2 13.92 1.51 7.76
N GLU A 3 13.90 1.07 8.97
CA GLU A 3 14.58 -0.16 9.39
C GLU A 3 13.65 -1.06 10.17
N LEU A 4 12.50 -1.35 9.57
CA LEU A 4 11.56 -2.27 10.19
C LEU A 4 12.11 -3.68 10.07
N TRP A 5 12.20 -4.38 11.19
CA TRP A 5 12.73 -5.75 11.26
C TRP A 5 14.18 -5.89 10.76
N GLY A 6 14.98 -4.81 10.85
CA GLY A 6 16.38 -4.85 10.44
C GLY A 6 16.62 -4.86 8.94
N VAL A 7 15.61 -4.52 8.15
CA VAL A 7 15.69 -4.52 6.69
C VAL A 7 15.29 -3.16 6.15
N LEU A 8 16.05 -2.64 5.17
CA LEU A 8 15.71 -1.38 4.51
C LEU A 8 14.63 -1.62 3.45
N PRO A 9 13.61 -0.77 3.40
CA PRO A 9 12.57 -0.89 2.39
C PRO A 9 13.01 -0.34 1.04
N GLN A 10 12.42 -0.86 -0.03
CA GLN A 10 12.41 -0.24 -1.34
C GLN A 10 11.08 0.48 -1.51
N CYS A 11 11.12 1.71 -1.99
CA CYS A 11 9.93 2.53 -2.16
C CYS A 11 9.66 2.81 -3.63
N SER A 12 8.39 2.72 -4.03
CA SER A 12 7.97 3.17 -5.34
C SER A 12 7.95 4.68 -5.42
N ASN A 13 7.76 5.21 -6.62
CA ASN A 13 7.37 6.61 -6.76
C ASN A 13 6.03 6.83 -6.06
N ARG A 14 5.70 8.09 -5.79
CA ARG A 14 4.40 8.48 -5.25
C ARG A 14 3.44 8.76 -6.39
N TYR A 15 2.20 8.40 -6.18
CA TYR A 15 1.15 8.58 -7.17
C TYR A 15 -0.03 9.32 -6.56
N ASN A 16 -0.62 10.20 -7.36
CA ASN A 16 -1.76 11.01 -6.98
C ASN A 16 -3.02 10.41 -7.60
N THR A 17 -4.06 10.21 -6.80
CA THR A 17 -5.35 9.71 -7.27
C THR A 17 -6.47 10.60 -6.78
N PRO A 18 -7.52 10.82 -7.61
CA PRO A 18 -8.66 11.61 -7.18
C PRO A 18 -9.38 10.97 -5.99
N ALA A 19 -9.95 11.82 -5.13
CA ALA A 19 -10.74 11.38 -3.98
C ALA A 19 -12.18 11.14 -4.41
N TRP A 20 -12.40 10.10 -5.23
CA TRP A 20 -13.70 9.79 -5.79
C TRP A 20 -14.69 9.30 -4.74
N GLY A 21 -15.94 9.73 -4.87
CA GLY A 21 -16.98 9.35 -3.93
C GLY A 21 -16.91 10.10 -2.60
N MET A 22 -15.99 11.03 -2.48
CA MET A 22 -15.83 11.86 -1.30
C MET A 22 -16.48 13.24 -1.54
N PRO A 23 -16.76 14.01 -0.48
CA PRO A 23 -17.32 15.36 -0.65
C PRO A 23 -16.44 16.24 -1.52
N ASP A 24 -17.08 17.19 -2.21
CA ASP A 24 -16.36 18.17 -3.01
C ASP A 24 -15.33 18.91 -2.15
N GLY A 25 -14.16 19.16 -2.72
CA GLY A 25 -13.06 19.81 -2.02
C GLY A 25 -12.18 18.87 -1.22
N THR A 26 -12.48 17.57 -1.19
CA THR A 26 -11.60 16.58 -0.57
C THR A 26 -10.30 16.50 -1.37
N PRO A 27 -9.13 16.64 -0.72
CA PRO A 27 -7.85 16.52 -1.42
C PRO A 27 -7.68 15.16 -2.05
N ASP A 28 -6.90 15.11 -3.14
CA ASP A 28 -6.52 13.84 -3.75
C ASP A 28 -5.72 13.00 -2.77
N PHE A 29 -5.73 11.70 -2.99
CA PHE A 29 -4.92 10.77 -2.20
C PHE A 29 -3.53 10.61 -2.79
N LEU A 30 -2.54 10.51 -1.92
CA LEU A 30 -1.18 10.23 -2.30
C LEU A 30 -0.85 8.80 -1.89
N ASN A 31 -0.40 8.00 -2.84
CA ASN A 31 -0.16 6.57 -2.65
C ASN A 31 1.27 6.19 -2.99
N GLN A 32 1.82 5.27 -2.23
CA GLN A 32 3.16 4.73 -2.46
C GLN A 32 3.17 3.29 -1.98
N VAL A 33 3.89 2.43 -2.69
CA VAL A 33 4.10 1.05 -2.26
C VAL A 33 5.52 0.90 -1.73
N VAL A 34 5.65 0.15 -0.65
CA VAL A 34 6.92 -0.14 0.00
C VAL A 34 7.11 -1.64 0.01
N MET A 35 8.30 -2.09 -0.33
CA MET A 35 8.64 -3.51 -0.38
C MET A 35 9.81 -3.81 0.55
N PHE A 36 9.65 -4.88 1.32
CA PHE A 36 10.72 -5.42 2.16
C PHE A 36 11.14 -6.79 1.63
N ALA A 37 12.44 -7.04 1.57
CA ALA A 37 12.98 -8.34 1.20
C ALA A 37 13.60 -8.97 2.44
N TRP A 38 13.04 -10.09 2.88
CA TRP A 38 13.55 -10.84 4.04
C TRP A 38 14.05 -12.20 3.62
N ASP A 39 15.11 -12.66 4.27
CA ASP A 39 15.52 -14.07 4.17
C ASP A 39 14.51 -14.96 4.88
N HIS A 40 14.03 -14.50 6.02
CA HIS A 40 12.98 -15.16 6.80
C HIS A 40 11.94 -14.13 7.21
N SER A 41 10.82 -14.13 6.52
CA SER A 41 9.74 -13.20 6.76
C SER A 41 9.13 -13.37 8.16
N PRO A 42 8.81 -12.27 8.87
CA PRO A 42 7.99 -12.36 10.07
C PRO A 42 6.63 -12.96 9.77
N ALA A 43 5.94 -13.44 10.80
CA ALA A 43 4.58 -13.95 10.64
C ALA A 43 3.65 -12.85 10.11
N PRO A 44 2.69 -13.17 9.22
CA PRO A 44 1.79 -12.15 8.65
C PRO A 44 1.10 -11.27 9.67
N GLU A 45 0.60 -11.83 10.76
CA GLU A 45 -0.04 -11.07 11.83
C GLU A 45 0.92 -10.13 12.54
N SER A 46 2.18 -10.53 12.70
CA SER A 46 3.19 -9.66 13.31
C SER A 46 3.44 -8.43 12.46
N ILE A 47 3.47 -8.60 11.14
CA ILE A 47 3.61 -7.49 10.20
C ILE A 47 2.39 -6.57 10.30
N MET A 48 1.20 -7.13 10.27
CA MET A 48 -0.05 -6.40 10.38
C MET A 48 -0.11 -5.58 11.67
N HIS A 49 0.24 -6.19 12.81
CA HIS A 49 0.22 -5.50 14.09
C HIS A 49 1.23 -4.35 14.14
N ALA A 50 2.41 -4.54 13.55
CA ALA A 50 3.41 -3.48 13.47
C ALA A 50 2.91 -2.30 12.64
N LEU A 51 2.25 -2.56 11.52
CA LEU A 51 1.68 -1.50 10.69
C LEU A 51 0.57 -0.74 11.43
N LEU A 52 -0.28 -1.44 12.17
CA LEU A 52 -1.33 -0.80 12.98
C LEU A 52 -0.74 0.09 14.07
N GLU A 53 0.35 -0.32 14.70
CA GLU A 53 1.03 0.50 15.70
C GLU A 53 1.62 1.77 15.09
N ILE A 54 2.20 1.66 13.88
CA ILE A 54 2.72 2.83 13.17
C ILE A 54 1.60 3.80 12.84
N GLU A 55 0.45 3.31 12.36
CA GLU A 55 -0.71 4.15 12.09
C GLU A 55 -1.18 4.89 13.34
N LYS A 56 -1.23 4.20 14.47
CA LYS A 56 -1.62 4.81 15.75
C LYS A 56 -0.68 5.93 16.15
N GLU A 57 0.62 5.71 16.05
CA GLU A 57 1.61 6.73 16.40
C GLU A 57 1.48 7.97 15.53
N LEU A 58 1.33 7.78 14.22
CA LEU A 58 1.17 8.90 13.28
C LEU A 58 -0.13 9.65 13.53
N GLY A 59 -1.21 8.94 13.81
CA GLY A 59 -2.50 9.54 14.13
C GLY A 59 -2.47 10.30 15.45
N ARG A 60 -1.83 9.74 16.46
CA ARG A 60 -1.69 10.38 17.76
C ARG A 60 -0.90 11.69 17.65
N THR A 61 0.23 11.65 16.95
CA THR A 61 1.06 12.83 16.74
C THR A 61 0.26 13.93 16.04
N ARG A 62 -0.55 13.56 15.06
CA ARG A 62 -1.37 14.51 14.33
C ARG A 62 -2.47 15.13 15.19
N ILE A 63 -3.09 14.33 16.03
CA ILE A 63 -4.13 14.80 16.95
C ILE A 63 -3.52 15.81 17.94
N GLU A 64 -2.34 15.53 18.47
CA GLU A 64 -1.66 16.42 19.39
C GLU A 64 -1.33 17.77 18.74
N LYS A 65 -0.91 17.76 17.46
CA LYS A 65 -0.56 18.97 16.73
C LYS A 65 -1.77 19.81 16.34
N ASN A 66 -2.89 19.17 16.07
CA ASN A 66 -4.09 19.82 15.55
C ASN A 66 -5.27 19.50 16.45
N ALA A 67 -5.24 20.02 17.66
CA ALA A 67 -6.27 19.76 18.65
C ALA A 67 -7.66 20.00 18.08
N GLY A 68 -8.52 19.01 18.17
CA GLY A 68 -9.89 19.09 17.67
C GLY A 68 -10.09 18.68 16.22
N TYR A 69 -9.02 18.44 15.48
CA TYR A 69 -9.12 17.96 14.10
C TYR A 69 -8.77 16.50 14.03
N VAL A 70 -9.75 15.68 13.64
CA VAL A 70 -9.58 14.25 13.48
C VAL A 70 -9.54 13.94 11.99
N SER A 71 -8.35 13.92 11.41
CA SER A 71 -8.15 13.51 10.04
C SER A 71 -7.22 12.31 10.02
N ARG A 72 -7.58 11.31 9.24
CA ARG A 72 -6.72 10.16 9.04
C ARG A 72 -5.49 10.59 8.26
N THR A 73 -4.32 10.36 8.84
CA THR A 73 -3.06 10.83 8.27
C THR A 73 -2.55 9.88 7.20
N MET A 74 -2.62 8.58 7.46
CA MET A 74 -2.02 7.57 6.62
C MET A 74 -2.68 6.22 6.87
N ASP A 75 -2.93 5.50 5.80
CA ASP A 75 -3.37 4.12 5.85
C ASP A 75 -2.20 3.23 5.44
N LEU A 76 -1.92 2.22 6.24
CA LEU A 76 -0.89 1.24 5.95
C LEU A 76 -1.55 -0.12 5.73
N ASP A 77 -1.60 -0.55 4.48
CA ASP A 77 -2.20 -1.83 4.11
C ASP A 77 -1.12 -2.84 3.77
N LEU A 78 -1.22 -4.03 4.35
CA LEU A 78 -0.40 -5.16 3.93
C LEU A 78 -1.03 -5.77 2.69
N LEU A 79 -0.33 -5.66 1.56
CA LEU A 79 -0.88 -6.05 0.26
C LEU A 79 -0.65 -7.53 -0.06
N ALA A 80 0.58 -7.98 0.10
CA ALA A 80 0.95 -9.35 -0.26
C ALA A 80 2.29 -9.73 0.35
N ILE A 81 2.47 -11.02 0.55
CA ILE A 81 3.77 -11.63 0.84
C ILE A 81 3.95 -12.67 -0.27
N GLU A 82 5.06 -12.60 -0.99
CA GLU A 82 5.30 -13.45 -2.15
C GLU A 82 5.03 -14.93 -1.84
N GLY A 83 4.14 -15.52 -2.62
CA GLY A 83 3.81 -16.94 -2.50
C GLY A 83 2.99 -17.33 -1.27
N VAL A 84 2.51 -16.35 -0.50
CA VAL A 84 1.75 -16.62 0.72
C VAL A 84 0.27 -16.33 0.51
N VAL A 85 -0.55 -17.33 0.77
CA VAL A 85 -2.01 -17.17 0.84
C VAL A 85 -2.40 -17.29 2.31
N TRP A 86 -3.10 -16.29 2.82
CA TRP A 86 -3.46 -16.21 4.22
C TRP A 86 -4.91 -15.80 4.35
N ASN A 87 -5.66 -16.46 5.18
CA ASN A 87 -7.08 -16.14 5.34
C ASN A 87 -7.51 -16.39 6.77
N THR A 88 -7.48 -15.31 7.55
CA THR A 88 -7.98 -15.31 8.92
C THR A 88 -9.01 -14.19 9.05
N PRO A 89 -9.83 -14.16 10.12
CA PRO A 89 -10.76 -13.07 10.34
C PRO A 89 -10.10 -11.68 10.37
N GLU A 90 -8.84 -11.62 10.75
CA GLU A 90 -8.12 -10.35 10.89
C GLU A 90 -7.33 -9.95 9.66
N LEU A 91 -6.94 -10.91 8.82
CA LEU A 91 -6.01 -10.66 7.73
C LEU A 91 -6.23 -11.61 6.56
N THR A 92 -6.36 -11.05 5.37
CA THR A 92 -6.43 -11.82 4.11
C THR A 92 -5.28 -11.39 3.20
N LEU A 93 -4.50 -12.36 2.73
CA LEU A 93 -3.43 -12.13 1.75
C LEU A 93 -3.60 -13.05 0.55
N PRO A 94 -3.41 -12.57 -0.68
CA PRO A 94 -3.21 -11.16 -1.03
C PRO A 94 -4.39 -10.29 -0.63
N HIS A 95 -4.17 -8.99 -0.50
CA HIS A 95 -5.25 -8.06 -0.19
C HIS A 95 -6.41 -8.27 -1.17
N PRO A 96 -7.66 -8.42 -0.69
CA PRO A 96 -8.77 -8.88 -1.54
C PRO A 96 -9.15 -7.91 -2.67
N ARG A 97 -8.75 -6.65 -2.59
CA ARG A 97 -9.04 -5.65 -3.62
C ARG A 97 -7.83 -5.21 -4.43
N MET A 98 -6.66 -5.81 -4.17
CA MET A 98 -5.42 -5.40 -4.81
C MET A 98 -5.52 -5.42 -6.34
N HIS A 99 -6.08 -6.47 -6.89
CA HIS A 99 -6.21 -6.67 -8.34
C HIS A 99 -7.21 -5.72 -9.02
N LEU A 100 -8.00 -5.00 -8.24
CA LEU A 100 -9.01 -4.07 -8.74
C LEU A 100 -8.55 -2.60 -8.67
N ARG A 101 -7.36 -2.35 -8.15
CA ARG A 101 -6.90 -0.99 -7.85
C ARG A 101 -5.62 -0.64 -8.59
N LYS A 102 -5.75 0.16 -9.63
CA LYS A 102 -4.59 0.61 -10.41
C LYS A 102 -3.58 1.38 -9.56
N PHE A 103 -4.07 2.17 -8.59
CA PHE A 103 -3.19 2.95 -7.71
C PHE A 103 -2.37 2.07 -6.74
N VAL A 104 -2.68 0.79 -6.67
CA VAL A 104 -1.89 -0.22 -5.95
C VAL A 104 -0.97 -0.96 -6.91
N LEU A 105 -1.51 -1.45 -8.02
CA LEU A 105 -0.77 -2.29 -8.96
C LEU A 105 0.32 -1.54 -9.71
N LEU A 106 0.07 -0.29 -10.08
CA LEU A 106 1.05 0.50 -10.82
C LEU A 106 2.34 0.73 -10.01
N PRO A 107 2.28 1.21 -8.76
CA PRO A 107 3.50 1.32 -7.96
C PRO A 107 4.09 -0.05 -7.58
N MET A 108 3.28 -1.09 -7.41
CA MET A 108 3.82 -2.44 -7.20
C MET A 108 4.64 -2.91 -8.38
N ALA A 109 4.20 -2.62 -9.60
CA ALA A 109 4.90 -3.02 -10.80
C ALA A 109 6.28 -2.36 -10.94
N GLU A 110 6.47 -1.18 -10.37
CA GLU A 110 7.80 -0.56 -10.34
C GLU A 110 8.80 -1.39 -9.55
N LEU A 111 8.34 -2.01 -8.46
CA LEU A 111 9.21 -2.71 -7.52
C LEU A 111 9.31 -4.20 -7.80
N ALA A 112 8.22 -4.80 -8.25
CA ALA A 112 8.08 -6.26 -8.23
C ALA A 112 7.18 -6.76 -9.36
N ARG A 113 7.48 -6.35 -10.58
CA ARG A 113 6.70 -6.66 -11.78
C ARG A 113 6.46 -8.15 -11.98
N ASP A 114 7.47 -8.97 -11.70
CA ASP A 114 7.45 -10.40 -11.98
C ASP A 114 7.03 -11.25 -10.76
N ILE A 115 6.70 -10.62 -9.66
CA ILE A 115 6.30 -11.34 -8.44
C ILE A 115 4.86 -11.81 -8.56
N ARG A 116 4.61 -13.02 -8.03
CA ARG A 116 3.28 -13.59 -7.92
C ARG A 116 2.84 -13.52 -6.48
N ALA A 117 1.68 -12.92 -6.24
CA ALA A 117 1.14 -12.82 -4.89
C ALA A 117 0.68 -14.18 -4.37
N THR A 118 0.23 -15.06 -5.27
CA THR A 118 -0.11 -16.45 -4.95
C THR A 118 0.82 -17.39 -5.70
N PRO A 119 1.07 -18.61 -5.19
CA PRO A 119 2.08 -19.50 -5.79
C PRO A 119 1.91 -19.78 -7.28
N ASP A 120 0.69 -19.95 -7.73
CA ASP A 120 0.38 -20.25 -9.13
C ASP A 120 -0.46 -19.18 -9.81
N GLY A 121 -0.51 -18.01 -9.22
CA GLY A 121 -1.33 -16.91 -9.71
C GLY A 121 -0.61 -16.05 -10.75
N PRO A 122 -1.30 -15.03 -11.25
CA PRO A 122 -0.70 -14.08 -12.17
C PRO A 122 0.37 -13.23 -11.50
N THR A 123 1.31 -12.73 -12.30
CA THR A 123 2.30 -11.75 -11.83
C THR A 123 1.64 -10.40 -11.61
N VAL A 124 2.34 -9.51 -10.90
CA VAL A 124 1.87 -8.13 -10.71
C VAL A 124 1.66 -7.45 -12.07
N ASP A 125 2.56 -7.66 -13.02
CA ASP A 125 2.45 -7.08 -14.36
C ASP A 125 1.20 -7.58 -15.09
N GLU A 126 0.90 -8.86 -14.99
CA GLU A 126 -0.31 -9.44 -15.57
C GLU A 126 -1.58 -8.90 -14.90
N LEU A 127 -1.55 -8.73 -13.58
CA LEU A 127 -2.66 -8.12 -12.85
C LEU A 127 -2.90 -6.69 -13.28
N LEU A 128 -1.83 -5.93 -13.47
CA LEU A 128 -1.91 -4.54 -13.91
C LEU A 128 -2.52 -4.46 -15.32
N SER A 129 -2.08 -5.33 -16.22
CA SER A 129 -2.60 -5.36 -17.60
C SER A 129 -4.09 -5.71 -17.65
N ALA A 130 -4.55 -6.54 -16.72
CA ALA A 130 -5.94 -6.98 -16.66
C ALA A 130 -6.81 -6.12 -15.73
N CYS A 131 -6.25 -5.13 -15.08
CA CYS A 131 -6.96 -4.33 -14.09
C CYS A 131 -8.10 -3.52 -14.73
N PRO A 132 -9.34 -3.64 -14.22
CA PRO A 132 -10.47 -2.92 -14.79
C PRO A 132 -10.53 -1.44 -14.38
N ASP A 133 -9.67 -1.01 -13.48
CA ASP A 133 -9.65 0.36 -12.98
C ASP A 133 -9.13 1.31 -14.06
N VAL A 134 -9.97 2.25 -14.48
CA VAL A 134 -9.64 3.25 -15.49
C VAL A 134 -9.39 4.63 -14.89
N SER A 135 -9.29 4.71 -13.57
CA SER A 135 -9.06 5.98 -12.90
C SER A 135 -7.70 6.57 -13.25
N SER A 136 -7.62 7.90 -13.13
CA SER A 136 -6.38 8.62 -13.39
C SER A 136 -5.42 8.44 -12.22
N VAL A 137 -4.28 7.80 -12.48
CA VAL A 137 -3.20 7.60 -11.52
C VAL A 137 -1.97 8.29 -12.08
N GLN A 138 -1.52 9.36 -11.43
CA GLN A 138 -0.46 10.21 -11.96
C GLN A 138 0.70 10.30 -10.98
N LEU A 139 1.92 10.43 -11.54
CA LEU A 139 3.11 10.64 -10.73
C LEU A 139 3.00 11.95 -9.95
N TRP A 140 3.52 11.95 -8.72
CA TRP A 140 3.58 13.14 -7.89
C TRP A 140 4.99 13.31 -7.34
N PRO A 141 5.62 14.48 -7.49
CA PRO A 141 5.14 15.59 -8.32
C PRO A 141 5.12 15.23 -9.80
N ALA A 142 4.28 15.96 -10.55
CA ALA A 142 4.18 15.72 -11.98
C ALA A 142 5.54 15.94 -12.67
N PRO A 143 5.90 15.10 -13.68
CA PRO A 143 7.16 15.28 -14.40
C PRO A 143 7.26 16.66 -15.04
N GLY A 144 8.45 17.24 -15.00
CA GLY A 144 8.71 18.55 -15.62
C GLY A 144 8.44 19.77 -14.75
N LEU A 145 8.02 19.56 -13.52
CA LEU A 145 7.82 20.67 -12.59
C LEU A 145 9.03 20.94 -11.72
#